data_aca28f6241c4535086b8fd85dc0b0afa
#
_entry.id   aca28f6241c4535086b8fd85dc0b0afa
#
_cell.length_a   1.000
_cell.length_b   1.000
_cell.length_c   1.000
_cell.angle_alpha   90.00
_cell.angle_beta   90.00
_cell.angle_gamma   90.00
#
_symmetry.space_group_name_H-M   'P 1'
#
loop_
_entity.id
_entity.type
_entity.pdbx_description
1 polymer ?
#
loop_
_entity_poly.entity_id
_entity_poly.type
_entity_poly.pdbx_seq_one_letter_code
_entity_poly.pdbx_strand_id
1 'polypeptide(L)'
;IVAHIVGTEEFFEFHGFSLFDFNEWLLGFDNCEVIGHNIIGYDIPVLERLLGTDFSKCKITDTLVLSRLANPSRDGGHSLESWGQTLNQPKGDYNDWDNFSHDMLEYCVQDVKVNTLVYKRLLSELKGFEPECINLEHQVQGIISSQIKTGWLLDQEKCFLLLAELKEKKYDLEDKVHEVFKPLPTFIKQVTPKIKKDGTISVVGLKFLGEQWDTAIAPFSRIDFPVFNLGSRQQIG
;
A
#
# COMPACT_ATOMS: atom_id res chain seq x y z
N ILE A 1 0.02 -2.45 20.55
CA ILE A 1 -0.91 -3.57 20.25
C ILE A 1 -2.28 -3.15 20.75
N VAL A 2 -3.32 -3.44 19.97
CA VAL A 2 -4.71 -3.30 20.39
C VAL A 2 -5.40 -4.64 20.20
N ALA A 3 -6.11 -5.08 21.23
CA ALA A 3 -6.92 -6.30 21.22
C ALA A 3 -8.37 -5.99 21.63
N HIS A 4 -9.30 -6.77 21.11
CA HIS A 4 -10.72 -6.65 21.42
C HIS A 4 -11.32 -8.04 21.65
N ILE A 5 -12.09 -8.19 22.70
CA ILE A 5 -12.82 -9.44 22.95
C ILE A 5 -14.11 -9.41 22.14
N VAL A 6 -14.18 -10.25 21.10
CA VAL A 6 -15.33 -10.29 20.18
C VAL A 6 -16.62 -10.61 20.94
N GLY A 7 -17.62 -9.73 20.79
CA GLY A 7 -18.91 -9.85 21.46
C GLY A 7 -19.03 -9.01 22.75
N THR A 8 -17.99 -8.32 23.12
CA THR A 8 -17.99 -7.32 24.21
C THR A 8 -17.73 -5.91 23.66
N GLU A 9 -17.71 -4.91 24.54
CA GLU A 9 -17.26 -3.55 24.23
C GLU A 9 -15.82 -3.30 24.76
N GLU A 10 -15.11 -4.34 25.20
CA GLU A 10 -13.82 -4.22 25.87
C GLU A 10 -12.68 -4.21 24.86
N PHE A 11 -11.88 -3.13 24.90
CA PHE A 11 -10.64 -2.98 24.17
C PHE A 11 -9.47 -2.94 25.15
N PHE A 12 -8.38 -3.59 24.78
CA PHE A 12 -7.15 -3.68 25.54
C PHE A 12 -6.02 -3.06 24.71
N GLU A 13 -5.29 -2.14 25.32
CA GLU A 13 -4.24 -1.38 24.68
C GLU A 13 -2.91 -1.65 25.36
N PHE A 14 -1.92 -2.10 24.58
CA PHE A 14 -0.59 -2.41 25.08
C PHE A 14 0.43 -1.57 24.33
N HIS A 15 1.08 -0.64 25.04
CA HIS A 15 2.07 0.28 24.47
C HIS A 15 3.14 0.64 25.50
N GLY A 16 4.32 1.09 25.03
CA GLY A 16 5.43 1.40 25.92
C GLY A 16 5.81 0.20 26.79
N PHE A 17 5.82 0.39 28.11
CA PHE A 17 6.17 -0.68 29.04
C PHE A 17 5.12 -1.78 29.16
N SER A 18 3.84 -1.48 28.89
CA SER A 18 2.77 -2.49 28.93
C SER A 18 2.75 -3.46 27.75
N LEU A 19 3.62 -3.29 26.76
CA LEU A 19 3.75 -4.23 25.64
C LEU A 19 4.05 -5.66 26.10
N PHE A 20 4.80 -5.82 27.17
CA PHE A 20 5.15 -7.14 27.73
C PHE A 20 3.98 -7.80 28.46
N ASP A 21 3.02 -7.02 28.97
CA ASP A 21 1.82 -7.52 29.64
C ASP A 21 0.88 -8.24 28.66
N PHE A 22 1.05 -7.99 27.35
CA PHE A 22 0.26 -8.68 26.31
C PHE A 22 0.39 -10.21 26.38
N ASN A 23 1.60 -10.72 26.65
CA ASN A 23 1.82 -12.16 26.75
C ASN A 23 1.07 -12.78 27.94
N GLU A 24 1.12 -12.12 29.11
CA GLU A 24 0.39 -12.58 30.30
C GLU A 24 -1.13 -12.50 30.08
N TRP A 25 -1.59 -11.41 29.45
CA TRP A 25 -2.99 -11.25 29.09
C TRP A 25 -3.47 -12.34 28.12
N LEU A 26 -2.70 -12.66 27.10
CA LEU A 26 -3.04 -13.73 26.13
C LEU A 26 -3.06 -15.10 26.78
N LEU A 27 -2.11 -15.40 27.68
CA LEU A 27 -2.03 -16.65 28.41
C LEU A 27 -3.19 -16.85 29.41
N GLY A 28 -3.90 -15.78 29.77
CA GLY A 28 -5.10 -15.83 30.60
C GLY A 28 -6.31 -16.48 29.92
N PHE A 29 -6.24 -16.76 28.61
CA PHE A 29 -7.31 -17.39 27.86
C PHE A 29 -6.97 -18.83 27.50
N ASP A 30 -7.78 -19.77 27.99
CA ASP A 30 -7.68 -21.17 27.58
C ASP A 30 -8.39 -21.38 26.24
N ASN A 31 -7.70 -22.01 25.26
CA ASN A 31 -8.26 -22.32 23.93
C ASN A 31 -8.82 -21.09 23.20
N CYS A 32 -8.09 -19.98 23.20
CA CYS A 32 -8.49 -18.76 22.52
C CYS A 32 -8.47 -18.91 20.99
N GLU A 33 -9.33 -18.17 20.31
CA GLU A 33 -9.24 -17.91 18.87
C GLU A 33 -8.75 -16.48 18.68
N VAL A 34 -7.57 -16.33 18.04
CA VAL A 34 -7.00 -15.04 17.71
C VAL A 34 -7.35 -14.70 16.26
N ILE A 35 -8.01 -13.56 16.09
CA ILE A 35 -8.55 -13.13 14.79
C ILE A 35 -7.84 -11.85 14.37
N GLY A 36 -7.23 -11.85 13.20
CA GLY A 36 -6.57 -10.66 12.65
C GLY A 36 -6.66 -10.61 11.13
N HIS A 37 -6.30 -9.48 10.56
CA HIS A 37 -6.27 -9.30 9.11
C HIS A 37 -4.83 -9.39 8.59
N ASN A 38 -4.51 -10.39 7.78
CA ASN A 38 -3.14 -10.74 7.41
C ASN A 38 -2.25 -11.10 8.62
N ILE A 39 -2.87 -11.60 9.66
CA ILE A 39 -2.22 -11.88 10.95
C ILE A 39 -1.14 -12.96 10.82
N ILE A 40 -1.36 -13.98 9.99
CA ILE A 40 -0.39 -15.04 9.71
C ILE A 40 0.84 -14.50 8.99
N GLY A 41 0.65 -13.52 8.11
CA GLY A 41 1.73 -12.96 7.31
C GLY A 41 2.50 -11.85 8.02
N TYR A 42 1.92 -11.19 9.01
CA TYR A 42 2.51 -9.99 9.61
C TYR A 42 2.51 -10.01 11.14
N ASP A 43 1.35 -9.92 11.81
CA ASP A 43 1.32 -9.67 13.26
C ASP A 43 1.93 -10.81 14.07
N ILE A 44 1.60 -12.08 13.78
CA ILE A 44 2.15 -13.23 14.49
C ILE A 44 3.67 -13.25 14.38
N PRO A 45 4.30 -13.22 13.18
CA PRO A 45 5.76 -13.19 13.07
C PRO A 45 6.44 -12.02 13.80
N VAL A 46 5.77 -10.86 13.86
CA VAL A 46 6.29 -9.67 14.55
C VAL A 46 6.23 -9.87 16.06
N LEU A 47 5.10 -10.33 16.59
CA LEU A 47 4.90 -10.55 18.04
C LEU A 47 5.77 -11.68 18.56
N GLU A 48 5.89 -12.79 17.83
CA GLU A 48 6.82 -13.88 18.15
C GLU A 48 8.28 -13.38 18.21
N ARG A 49 8.69 -12.58 17.22
CA ARG A 49 10.08 -12.09 17.13
C ARG A 49 10.42 -11.04 18.19
N LEU A 50 9.50 -10.09 18.46
CA LEU A 50 9.77 -8.93 19.30
C LEU A 50 9.43 -9.17 20.78
N LEU A 51 8.37 -9.93 21.06
CA LEU A 51 7.86 -10.13 22.41
C LEU A 51 7.99 -11.60 22.87
N GLY A 52 8.39 -12.52 21.99
CA GLY A 52 8.42 -13.95 22.31
C GLY A 52 7.02 -14.52 22.55
N THR A 53 5.97 -13.94 21.96
CA THR A 53 4.60 -14.41 22.13
C THR A 53 4.43 -15.83 21.60
N ASP A 54 3.80 -16.70 22.35
CA ASP A 54 3.51 -18.09 21.96
C ASP A 54 2.02 -18.23 21.59
N PHE A 55 1.76 -18.44 20.31
CA PHE A 55 0.41 -18.67 19.75
C PHE A 55 0.07 -20.15 19.59
N SER A 56 0.93 -21.08 20.03
CA SER A 56 0.75 -22.53 19.80
C SER A 56 -0.55 -23.11 20.38
N LYS A 57 -1.11 -22.46 21.41
CA LYS A 57 -2.37 -22.84 22.05
C LYS A 57 -3.59 -22.11 21.50
N CYS A 58 -3.39 -21.20 20.56
CA CYS A 58 -4.48 -20.39 20.01
C CYS A 58 -4.86 -20.93 18.63
N LYS A 59 -6.15 -20.97 18.36
CA LYS A 59 -6.64 -21.10 16.99
C LYS A 59 -6.45 -19.75 16.29
N ILE A 60 -5.80 -19.75 15.12
CA ILE A 60 -5.57 -18.54 14.33
C ILE A 60 -6.60 -18.45 13.22
N THR A 61 -7.25 -17.30 13.13
CA THR A 61 -8.19 -16.98 12.04
C THR A 61 -7.78 -15.69 11.35
N ASP A 62 -7.39 -15.81 10.08
CA ASP A 62 -6.95 -14.68 9.26
C ASP A 62 -8.09 -14.20 8.35
N THR A 63 -8.60 -13.02 8.59
CA THR A 63 -9.72 -12.46 7.82
C THR A 63 -9.35 -12.14 6.38
N LEU A 64 -8.06 -11.94 6.05
CA LEU A 64 -7.60 -11.81 4.66
C LEU A 64 -7.75 -13.14 3.92
N VAL A 65 -7.38 -14.25 4.55
CA VAL A 65 -7.56 -15.60 4.00
C VAL A 65 -9.05 -15.89 3.80
N LEU A 66 -9.87 -15.63 4.83
CA LEU A 66 -11.33 -15.80 4.73
C LEU A 66 -11.95 -14.95 3.61
N SER A 67 -11.48 -13.70 3.45
CA SER A 67 -11.97 -12.78 2.42
C SER A 67 -11.69 -13.29 1.01
N ARG A 68 -10.47 -13.83 0.79
CA ARG A 68 -10.08 -14.42 -0.49
C ARG A 68 -10.82 -15.71 -0.79
N LEU A 69 -11.03 -16.55 0.22
CA LEU A 69 -11.80 -17.78 0.09
C LEU A 69 -13.28 -17.51 -0.24
N ALA A 70 -13.89 -16.54 0.43
CA ALA A 70 -15.29 -16.18 0.22
C ALA A 70 -15.55 -15.60 -1.19
N ASN A 71 -14.66 -14.74 -1.67
CA ASN A 71 -14.79 -14.13 -2.99
C ASN A 71 -13.41 -13.65 -3.49
N PRO A 72 -12.70 -14.46 -4.30
CA PRO A 72 -11.36 -14.12 -4.78
C PRO A 72 -11.29 -12.87 -5.68
N SER A 73 -12.42 -12.51 -6.31
CA SER A 73 -12.54 -11.35 -7.23
C SER A 73 -13.36 -10.20 -6.62
N ARG A 74 -13.21 -9.97 -5.32
CA ARG A 74 -13.95 -8.91 -4.60
C ARG A 74 -13.63 -7.53 -5.17
N ASP A 75 -14.67 -6.78 -5.49
CA ASP A 75 -14.56 -5.38 -5.92
C ASP A 75 -13.89 -4.54 -4.83
N GLY A 76 -12.93 -3.70 -5.22
CA GLY A 76 -12.10 -2.92 -4.29
C GLY A 76 -10.98 -3.71 -3.61
N GLY A 77 -10.96 -5.05 -3.74
CA GLY A 77 -9.93 -5.93 -3.17
C GLY A 77 -10.20 -6.35 -1.73
N HIS A 78 -9.15 -6.84 -1.06
CA HIS A 78 -9.26 -7.51 0.23
C HIS A 78 -8.64 -6.73 1.39
N SER A 79 -8.12 -5.52 1.15
CA SER A 79 -7.50 -4.72 2.22
C SER A 79 -8.52 -4.31 3.27
N LEU A 80 -8.04 -4.08 4.50
CA LEU A 80 -8.89 -3.59 5.59
C LEU A 80 -9.50 -2.22 5.27
N GLU A 81 -8.79 -1.40 4.50
CA GLU A 81 -9.29 -0.11 3.98
C GLU A 81 -10.49 -0.30 3.05
N SER A 82 -10.38 -1.20 2.06
CA SER A 82 -11.48 -1.52 1.14
C SER A 82 -12.70 -2.09 1.87
N TRP A 83 -12.46 -2.94 2.86
CA TRP A 83 -13.50 -3.45 3.72
C TRP A 83 -14.16 -2.34 4.55
N GLY A 84 -13.37 -1.40 5.09
CA GLY A 84 -13.89 -0.24 5.83
C GLY A 84 -14.83 0.60 4.97
N GLN A 85 -14.47 0.84 3.70
CA GLN A 85 -15.35 1.53 2.74
C GLN A 85 -16.64 0.73 2.48
N THR A 86 -16.52 -0.59 2.24
CA THR A 86 -17.66 -1.48 1.98
C THR A 86 -18.64 -1.53 3.17
N LEU A 87 -18.11 -1.48 4.39
CA LEU A 87 -18.90 -1.55 5.62
C LEU A 87 -19.33 -0.17 6.15
N ASN A 88 -19.06 0.92 5.43
CA ASN A 88 -19.28 2.31 5.86
C ASN A 88 -18.62 2.65 7.22
N GLN A 89 -17.45 2.08 7.43
CA GLN A 89 -16.59 2.31 8.60
C GLN A 89 -15.17 2.64 8.09
N PRO A 90 -14.97 3.82 7.49
CA PRO A 90 -13.68 4.18 6.91
C PRO A 90 -12.59 4.19 7.98
N LYS A 91 -11.39 3.78 7.58
CA LYS A 91 -10.19 3.96 8.36
C LYS A 91 -9.86 5.46 8.42
N GLY A 92 -9.28 5.90 9.52
CA GLY A 92 -8.67 7.22 9.58
C GLY A 92 -7.41 7.30 8.70
N ASP A 93 -7.03 8.52 8.29
CA ASP A 93 -5.75 8.77 7.66
C ASP A 93 -4.68 8.94 8.74
N TYR A 94 -3.69 8.04 8.78
CA TYR A 94 -2.53 8.15 9.64
C TYR A 94 -1.25 7.88 8.83
N ASN A 95 -0.27 8.78 8.93
CA ASN A 95 0.93 8.75 8.10
C ASN A 95 2.25 8.86 8.88
N ASP A 96 2.22 9.14 10.18
CA ASP A 96 3.43 9.25 11.02
C ASP A 96 3.70 7.94 11.77
N TRP A 97 4.46 7.03 11.14
CA TRP A 97 4.80 5.73 11.71
C TRP A 97 6.13 5.70 12.47
N ASP A 98 6.87 6.80 12.49
CA ASP A 98 8.21 6.85 13.07
C ASP A 98 8.19 6.92 14.60
N ASN A 99 7.16 7.55 15.18
CA ASN A 99 7.02 7.70 16.62
C ASN A 99 5.63 7.27 17.10
N PHE A 100 5.60 6.66 18.29
CA PHE A 100 4.34 6.37 18.94
C PHE A 100 3.58 7.66 19.27
N SER A 101 2.28 7.70 18.94
CA SER A 101 1.37 8.78 19.25
C SER A 101 0.00 8.24 19.68
N HIS A 102 -0.81 9.11 20.31
CA HIS A 102 -2.19 8.74 20.64
C HIS A 102 -3.04 8.54 19.38
N ASP A 103 -2.80 9.33 18.35
CA ASP A 103 -3.49 9.20 17.06
C ASP A 103 -3.18 7.84 16.39
N MET A 104 -1.93 7.35 16.51
CA MET A 104 -1.57 5.99 16.09
C MET A 104 -2.38 4.93 16.84
N LEU A 105 -2.57 5.12 18.14
CA LEU A 105 -3.34 4.19 18.97
C LEU A 105 -4.82 4.19 18.57
N GLU A 106 -5.42 5.38 18.38
CA GLU A 106 -6.80 5.51 17.90
C GLU A 106 -6.97 4.87 16.51
N TYR A 107 -6.00 5.04 15.62
CA TYR A 107 -5.98 4.37 14.32
C TYR A 107 -5.98 2.84 14.49
N CYS A 108 -5.15 2.28 15.38
CA CYS A 108 -5.12 0.85 15.66
C CYS A 108 -6.45 0.34 16.24
N VAL A 109 -7.07 1.11 17.14
CA VAL A 109 -8.41 0.80 17.70
C VAL A 109 -9.44 0.74 16.57
N GLN A 110 -9.40 1.71 15.64
CA GLN A 110 -10.31 1.72 14.49
C GLN A 110 -10.10 0.50 13.60
N ASP A 111 -8.84 0.11 13.33
CA ASP A 111 -8.53 -1.09 12.55
C ASP A 111 -9.10 -2.35 13.17
N VAL A 112 -9.00 -2.51 14.49
CA VAL A 112 -9.57 -3.64 15.23
C VAL A 112 -11.10 -3.64 15.16
N LYS A 113 -11.75 -2.47 15.25
CA LYS A 113 -13.21 -2.34 15.06
C LYS A 113 -13.63 -2.78 13.66
N VAL A 114 -12.95 -2.29 12.63
CA VAL A 114 -13.24 -2.67 11.25
C VAL A 114 -13.03 -4.16 11.05
N ASN A 115 -11.92 -4.72 11.53
CA ASN A 115 -11.64 -6.16 11.40
C ASN A 115 -12.69 -7.02 12.11
N THR A 116 -13.21 -6.59 13.25
CA THR A 116 -14.30 -7.29 13.96
C THR A 116 -15.57 -7.34 13.08
N LEU A 117 -15.89 -6.25 12.39
CA LEU A 117 -17.04 -6.22 11.48
C LEU A 117 -16.80 -7.07 10.24
N VAL A 118 -15.58 -7.04 9.68
CA VAL A 118 -15.15 -7.91 8.57
C VAL A 118 -15.31 -9.37 8.94
N TYR A 119 -14.82 -9.77 10.10
CA TYR A 119 -14.97 -11.15 10.58
C TYR A 119 -16.44 -11.58 10.66
N LYS A 120 -17.30 -10.78 11.30
CA LYS A 120 -18.73 -11.04 11.38
C LYS A 120 -19.39 -11.17 10.00
N ARG A 121 -19.01 -10.33 9.05
CA ARG A 121 -19.49 -10.36 7.65
C ARG A 121 -19.04 -11.63 6.94
N LEU A 122 -17.76 -12.00 7.08
CA LEU A 122 -17.18 -13.18 6.45
C LEU A 122 -17.76 -14.48 6.98
N LEU A 123 -18.08 -14.56 8.28
CA LEU A 123 -18.81 -15.70 8.82
C LEU A 123 -20.18 -15.92 8.13
N SER A 124 -20.85 -14.83 7.76
CA SER A 124 -22.10 -14.92 6.99
C SER A 124 -21.88 -15.33 5.54
N GLU A 125 -20.82 -14.83 4.88
CA GLU A 125 -20.50 -15.15 3.48
C GLU A 125 -20.00 -16.59 3.32
N LEU A 126 -19.29 -17.11 4.31
CA LEU A 126 -18.77 -18.49 4.35
C LEU A 126 -19.75 -19.51 4.90
N LYS A 127 -21.01 -19.10 5.13
CA LYS A 127 -22.03 -20.03 5.58
C LYS A 127 -22.24 -21.14 4.54
N GLY A 128 -21.96 -22.38 4.96
CA GLY A 128 -22.01 -23.56 4.10
C GLY A 128 -20.65 -24.04 3.57
N PHE A 129 -19.57 -23.33 3.90
CA PHE A 129 -18.22 -23.86 3.73
C PHE A 129 -17.90 -24.84 4.86
N GLU A 130 -17.32 -25.98 4.51
CA GLU A 130 -16.85 -26.94 5.52
C GLU A 130 -15.65 -26.37 6.27
N PRO A 131 -15.56 -26.59 7.60
CA PRO A 131 -14.45 -26.10 8.42
C PRO A 131 -13.07 -26.54 7.91
N GLU A 132 -13.00 -27.74 7.30
CA GLU A 132 -11.78 -28.30 6.72
C GLU A 132 -11.24 -27.46 5.56
N CYS A 133 -12.13 -26.89 4.75
CA CYS A 133 -11.72 -25.99 3.65
C CYS A 133 -11.08 -24.71 4.21
N ILE A 134 -11.71 -24.15 5.24
CA ILE A 134 -11.19 -22.94 5.92
C ILE A 134 -9.82 -23.23 6.55
N ASN A 135 -9.70 -24.37 7.21
CA ASN A 135 -8.45 -24.77 7.85
C ASN A 135 -7.33 -25.03 6.82
N LEU A 136 -7.67 -25.67 5.71
CA LEU A 136 -6.71 -25.90 4.60
C LEU A 136 -6.13 -24.59 4.09
N GLU A 137 -6.95 -23.58 3.83
CA GLU A 137 -6.48 -22.26 3.33
C GLU A 137 -5.57 -21.55 4.35
N HIS A 138 -5.86 -21.65 5.64
CA HIS A 138 -4.98 -21.12 6.70
C HIS A 138 -3.63 -21.85 6.74
N GLN A 139 -3.62 -23.18 6.58
CA GLN A 139 -2.37 -23.95 6.52
C GLN A 139 -1.55 -23.56 5.27
N VAL A 140 -2.19 -23.43 4.12
CA VAL A 140 -1.54 -22.97 2.87
C VAL A 140 -0.95 -21.57 3.07
N GLN A 141 -1.67 -20.64 3.70
CA GLN A 141 -1.15 -19.31 4.00
C GLN A 141 0.09 -19.38 4.91
N GLY A 142 0.11 -20.27 5.90
CA GLY A 142 1.28 -20.50 6.74
C GLY A 142 2.50 -20.97 5.94
N ILE A 143 2.31 -21.90 5.00
CA ILE A 143 3.36 -22.37 4.08
C ILE A 143 3.87 -21.22 3.21
N ILE A 144 2.95 -20.43 2.60
CA ILE A 144 3.30 -19.27 1.77
C ILE A 144 4.09 -18.24 2.58
N SER A 145 3.66 -17.93 3.80
CA SER A 145 4.38 -17.01 4.69
C SER A 145 5.79 -17.49 5.01
N SER A 146 5.96 -18.80 5.23
CA SER A 146 7.28 -19.43 5.42
C SER A 146 8.15 -19.33 4.17
N GLN A 147 7.59 -19.57 2.99
CA GLN A 147 8.31 -19.44 1.71
C GLN A 147 8.74 -17.98 1.46
N ILE A 148 7.89 -17.01 1.75
CA ILE A 148 8.22 -15.58 1.63
C ILE A 148 9.35 -15.20 2.58
N LYS A 149 9.32 -15.71 3.83
CA LYS A 149 10.37 -15.46 4.83
C LYS A 149 11.71 -16.07 4.44
N THR A 150 11.70 -17.27 3.88
CA THR A 150 12.91 -17.98 3.44
C THR A 150 13.47 -17.35 2.16
N GLY A 151 12.58 -16.87 1.27
CA GLY A 151 12.94 -16.32 -0.03
C GLY A 151 13.44 -17.40 -1.00
N TRP A 152 13.95 -16.92 -2.14
CA TRP A 152 14.52 -17.75 -3.20
C TRP A 152 15.97 -17.33 -3.44
N LEU A 153 16.83 -18.29 -3.71
CA LEU A 153 18.19 -17.99 -4.13
C LEU A 153 18.14 -17.38 -5.53
N LEU A 154 18.44 -16.08 -5.62
CA LEU A 154 18.54 -15.38 -6.89
C LEU A 154 19.97 -15.47 -7.43
N ASP A 155 20.14 -15.97 -8.65
CA ASP A 155 21.40 -15.87 -9.39
C ASP A 155 21.62 -14.42 -9.83
N GLN A 156 22.24 -13.63 -8.95
CA GLN A 156 22.41 -12.20 -9.15
C GLN A 156 23.25 -11.90 -10.39
N GLU A 157 24.27 -12.69 -10.69
CA GLU A 157 25.13 -12.49 -11.84
C GLU A 157 24.35 -12.61 -13.15
N LYS A 158 23.60 -13.69 -13.33
CA LYS A 158 22.73 -13.85 -14.50
C LYS A 158 21.65 -12.81 -14.57
N CYS A 159 21.10 -12.40 -13.43
CA CYS A 159 20.08 -11.35 -13.37
C CYS A 159 20.64 -10.01 -13.87
N PHE A 160 21.86 -9.63 -13.45
CA PHE A 160 22.52 -8.40 -13.93
C PHE A 160 22.85 -8.45 -15.41
N LEU A 161 23.34 -9.59 -15.92
CA LEU A 161 23.61 -9.77 -17.35
C LEU A 161 22.31 -9.62 -18.19
N LEU A 162 21.25 -10.30 -17.76
CA LEU A 162 19.94 -10.19 -18.43
C LEU A 162 19.39 -8.76 -18.36
N LEU A 163 19.52 -8.09 -17.21
CA LEU A 163 19.09 -6.70 -17.06
C LEU A 163 19.86 -5.76 -18.01
N ALA A 164 21.17 -5.95 -18.16
CA ALA A 164 21.98 -5.17 -19.08
C ALA A 164 21.53 -5.39 -20.53
N GLU A 165 21.34 -6.64 -20.95
CA GLU A 165 20.85 -7.00 -22.29
C GLU A 165 19.46 -6.40 -22.57
N LEU A 166 18.54 -6.49 -21.62
CA LEU A 166 17.19 -5.92 -21.78
C LEU A 166 17.20 -4.41 -21.85
N LYS A 167 18.08 -3.74 -21.08
CA LYS A 167 18.26 -2.28 -21.16
C LYS A 167 18.82 -1.85 -22.51
N GLU A 168 19.84 -2.52 -23.01
CA GLU A 168 20.41 -2.26 -24.34
C GLU A 168 19.33 -2.39 -25.42
N LYS A 169 18.62 -3.52 -25.47
CA LYS A 169 17.49 -3.71 -26.40
C LYS A 169 16.42 -2.63 -26.29
N LYS A 170 16.13 -2.20 -25.07
CA LYS A 170 15.15 -1.13 -24.83
C LYS A 170 15.64 0.18 -25.45
N TYR A 171 16.88 0.58 -25.19
CA TYR A 171 17.45 1.80 -25.75
C TYR A 171 17.50 1.77 -27.27
N ASP A 172 17.92 0.66 -27.88
CA ASP A 172 17.92 0.49 -29.33
C ASP A 172 16.53 0.65 -29.95
N LEU A 173 15.51 0.16 -29.26
CA LEU A 173 14.11 0.29 -29.70
C LEU A 173 13.60 1.72 -29.51
N GLU A 174 13.94 2.37 -28.39
CA GLU A 174 13.58 3.76 -28.13
C GLU A 174 14.20 4.67 -29.19
N ASP A 175 15.47 4.49 -29.52
CA ASP A 175 16.17 5.27 -30.57
C ASP A 175 15.50 5.10 -31.94
N LYS A 176 15.21 3.87 -32.36
CA LYS A 176 14.50 3.60 -33.63
C LYS A 176 13.13 4.25 -33.68
N VAL A 177 12.40 4.24 -32.56
CA VAL A 177 11.09 4.88 -32.47
C VAL A 177 11.24 6.40 -32.55
N HIS A 178 12.20 6.99 -31.85
CA HIS A 178 12.44 8.42 -31.87
C HIS A 178 12.99 8.94 -33.22
N GLU A 179 13.62 8.08 -34.05
CA GLU A 179 13.95 8.41 -35.45
C GLU A 179 12.68 8.62 -36.29
N VAL A 180 11.64 7.83 -36.06
CA VAL A 180 10.35 7.91 -36.77
C VAL A 180 9.42 8.96 -36.17
N PHE A 181 9.25 8.93 -34.85
CA PHE A 181 8.36 9.82 -34.09
C PHE A 181 9.15 10.98 -33.47
N LYS A 182 9.54 11.95 -34.30
CA LYS A 182 10.27 13.14 -33.86
C LYS A 182 9.34 14.03 -32.98
N PRO A 183 9.92 14.75 -32.00
CA PRO A 183 9.15 15.69 -31.20
C PRO A 183 8.40 16.71 -32.07
N LEU A 184 7.11 16.83 -31.89
CA LEU A 184 6.29 17.80 -32.57
C LEU A 184 5.98 18.99 -31.66
N PRO A 185 5.91 20.23 -32.22
CA PRO A 185 5.58 21.41 -31.44
C PRO A 185 4.16 21.29 -30.86
N THR A 186 4.08 21.29 -29.55
CA THR A 186 2.81 21.22 -28.81
C THR A 186 2.55 22.53 -28.09
N PHE A 187 1.42 23.15 -28.36
CA PHE A 187 1.02 24.36 -27.66
C PHE A 187 0.70 24.06 -26.20
N ILE A 188 1.36 24.76 -25.27
CA ILE A 188 1.10 24.63 -23.84
C ILE A 188 0.14 25.71 -23.35
N LYS A 189 0.48 26.96 -23.59
CA LYS A 189 -0.36 28.11 -23.19
C LYS A 189 0.15 29.42 -23.80
N GLN A 190 -0.75 30.41 -23.79
CA GLN A 190 -0.36 31.81 -23.99
C GLN A 190 0.25 32.38 -22.71
N VAL A 191 1.38 33.04 -22.83
CA VAL A 191 2.07 33.68 -21.71
C VAL A 191 2.07 35.18 -21.93
N THR A 192 1.53 35.94 -20.98
CA THR A 192 1.59 37.40 -20.97
C THR A 192 2.52 37.84 -19.84
N PRO A 193 3.68 38.44 -20.15
CA PRO A 193 4.61 38.94 -19.16
C PRO A 193 3.94 39.99 -18.27
N LYS A 194 4.17 39.90 -16.96
CA LYS A 194 3.71 40.90 -15.99
C LYS A 194 4.77 41.99 -15.83
N ILE A 195 4.36 43.24 -15.96
CA ILE A 195 5.23 44.40 -15.74
C ILE A 195 5.01 44.88 -14.30
N LYS A 196 6.09 45.09 -13.56
CA LYS A 196 6.06 45.66 -12.21
C LYS A 196 5.81 47.16 -12.24
N LYS A 197 5.55 47.76 -11.06
CA LYS A 197 5.30 49.19 -10.91
C LYS A 197 6.48 50.08 -11.34
N ASP A 198 7.70 49.54 -11.30
CA ASP A 198 8.95 50.18 -11.71
C ASP A 198 9.24 50.07 -13.21
N GLY A 199 8.35 49.47 -13.98
CA GLY A 199 8.48 49.27 -15.42
C GLY A 199 9.28 48.01 -15.79
N THR A 200 9.84 47.26 -14.82
CA THR A 200 10.60 46.04 -15.08
C THR A 200 9.68 44.82 -15.26
N ILE A 201 10.15 43.84 -16.00
CA ILE A 201 9.43 42.57 -16.20
C ILE A 201 9.52 41.72 -14.92
N SER A 202 8.43 41.05 -14.58
CA SER A 202 8.39 40.11 -13.44
C SER A 202 8.84 38.73 -13.90
N VAL A 203 9.81 38.14 -13.21
CA VAL A 203 10.24 36.74 -13.44
C VAL A 203 9.14 35.70 -13.12
N VAL A 204 8.11 36.12 -12.38
CA VAL A 204 7.00 35.23 -11.99
C VAL A 204 6.25 34.77 -13.24
N GLY A 205 6.22 33.46 -13.47
CA GLY A 205 5.62 32.82 -14.66
C GLY A 205 6.56 32.74 -15.88
N LEU A 206 7.76 33.30 -15.84
CA LEU A 206 8.77 33.28 -16.90
C LEU A 206 10.02 32.46 -16.56
N LYS A 207 10.09 31.82 -15.37
CA LYS A 207 11.24 31.03 -14.92
C LYS A 207 11.70 29.94 -15.92
N PHE A 208 10.80 29.46 -16.75
CA PHE A 208 11.09 28.45 -17.76
C PHE A 208 11.96 28.97 -18.92
N LEU A 209 12.11 30.31 -19.06
CA LEU A 209 13.00 30.94 -20.04
C LEU A 209 14.48 31.00 -19.57
N GLY A 210 14.75 30.57 -18.35
CA GLY A 210 16.10 30.63 -17.76
C GLY A 210 16.59 32.08 -17.66
N GLU A 211 17.80 32.35 -18.13
CA GLU A 211 18.43 33.68 -18.11
C GLU A 211 17.80 34.68 -19.07
N GLN A 212 17.00 34.22 -20.06
CA GLN A 212 16.38 35.07 -21.06
C GLN A 212 14.98 35.58 -20.72
N TRP A 213 14.55 35.41 -19.45
CA TRP A 213 13.21 35.79 -19.02
C TRP A 213 12.88 37.28 -19.21
N ASP A 214 13.89 38.15 -19.14
CA ASP A 214 13.77 39.60 -19.26
C ASP A 214 13.61 40.10 -20.71
N THR A 215 13.85 39.23 -21.71
CA THR A 215 13.62 39.53 -23.13
C THR A 215 12.15 39.40 -23.54
N ALA A 216 11.32 38.85 -22.70
CA ALA A 216 9.89 38.58 -22.97
C ALA A 216 9.00 39.85 -22.72
N ILE A 217 9.07 40.81 -23.65
CA ILE A 217 8.39 42.11 -23.53
C ILE A 217 6.95 42.14 -24.03
N ALA A 218 6.50 41.09 -24.75
CA ALA A 218 5.19 41.00 -25.35
C ALA A 218 4.54 39.63 -25.07
N PRO A 219 3.23 39.48 -25.22
CA PRO A 219 2.59 38.16 -25.16
C PRO A 219 3.16 37.19 -26.20
N PHE A 220 3.40 35.95 -25.81
CA PHE A 220 3.92 34.90 -26.67
C PHE A 220 3.29 33.54 -26.36
N SER A 221 3.32 32.63 -27.31
CA SER A 221 2.89 31.25 -27.13
C SER A 221 4.06 30.41 -26.61
N ARG A 222 3.85 29.73 -25.47
CA ARG A 222 4.76 28.70 -25.02
C ARG A 222 4.47 27.42 -25.78
N ILE A 223 5.46 26.93 -26.48
CA ILE A 223 5.46 25.70 -27.24
C ILE A 223 6.47 24.75 -26.59
N ASP A 224 6.14 23.48 -26.47
CA ASP A 224 7.03 22.42 -26.02
C ASP A 224 7.21 21.38 -27.13
N PHE A 225 8.29 20.61 -27.06
CA PHE A 225 8.60 19.55 -28.01
C PHE A 225 8.73 18.23 -27.22
N PRO A 226 7.61 17.67 -26.74
CA PRO A 226 7.63 16.46 -25.95
C PRO A 226 8.18 15.30 -26.78
N VAL A 227 9.13 14.55 -26.19
CA VAL A 227 9.62 13.32 -26.77
C VAL A 227 8.50 12.27 -26.69
N PHE A 228 8.35 11.47 -27.76
CA PHE A 228 7.37 10.40 -27.79
C PHE A 228 7.64 9.37 -26.70
N ASN A 229 6.64 9.15 -25.84
CA ASN A 229 6.75 8.21 -24.73
C ASN A 229 6.00 6.93 -25.06
N LEU A 230 6.75 5.85 -25.30
CA LEU A 230 6.24 4.50 -25.58
C LEU A 230 5.36 3.91 -24.47
N GLY A 231 5.47 4.41 -23.23
CA GLY A 231 4.61 4.01 -22.12
C GLY A 231 3.31 4.79 -22.00
N SER A 232 3.12 5.84 -22.82
CA SER A 232 1.96 6.72 -22.75
C SER A 232 0.82 6.22 -23.64
N ARG A 233 -0.24 5.69 -23.04
CA ARG A 233 -1.46 5.30 -23.78
C ARG A 233 -2.09 6.46 -24.55
N GLN A 234 -1.95 7.69 -24.04
CA GLN A 234 -2.50 8.89 -24.70
C GLN A 234 -1.74 9.27 -25.97
N GLN A 235 -0.46 8.90 -26.08
CA GLN A 235 0.35 9.18 -27.27
C GLN A 235 0.31 8.04 -28.31
N ILE A 236 -0.05 6.83 -27.89
CA ILE A 236 -0.12 5.64 -28.75
C ILE A 236 -1.53 5.47 -29.34
N GLY A 237 -2.56 5.84 -28.65
CA GLY A 237 -3.97 5.61 -29.02
C GLY A 237 -4.65 6.80 -29.53
#